data_bee61fa230ed99d200a143ba15b11ef7
#
_entry.id   bee61fa230ed99d200a143ba15b11ef7
#
_cell.length_a   1.000
_cell.length_b   1.000
_cell.length_c   1.000
_cell.angle_alpha   90.00
_cell.angle_beta   90.00
_cell.angle_gamma   90.00
#
_symmetry.space_group_name_H-M   'P 1'
#
loop_
_entity.id
_entity.type
_entity.pdbx_description
1 polymer ?
#
loop_
_entity_poly.entity_id
_entity_poly.type
_entity_poly.pdbx_seq_one_letter_code
_entity_poly.pdbx_strand_id
1 'polypeptide(L)'
;MTTYLVLTVIGKDKPGLVESLSQVIVENSGNWLESSMCQLAGKFAGILRGSGTDKDTESLIDGLNGLSKQLKVVIERVDTKDSDEIPSTVKLNLVGNDRPGIIREISHGLTKMAVNVAQLTTECVSAPMAGDTLFKAEALLQVPQGLNLERLKRELEQLADDLIVEIQLD
;
A
#
# COMPACT_ATOMS: atom_id res chain seq x y z
N MET A 1 -5.27 26.92 11.21
CA MET A 1 -5.83 25.57 11.05
C MET A 1 -4.73 24.64 10.53
N THR A 2 -4.92 23.36 10.60
CA THR A 2 -3.97 22.36 10.12
C THR A 2 -4.47 21.82 8.79
N THR A 3 -3.62 21.88 7.77
CA THR A 3 -3.88 21.26 6.47
C THR A 3 -3.16 19.91 6.40
N TYR A 4 -3.83 18.91 5.87
CA TYR A 4 -3.26 17.59 5.63
C TYR A 4 -3.00 17.39 4.14
N LEU A 5 -1.87 16.76 3.86
CA LEU A 5 -1.43 16.45 2.50
C LEU A 5 -1.16 14.95 2.38
N VAL A 6 -1.56 14.40 1.25
CA VAL A 6 -1.13 13.06 0.83
C VAL A 6 -0.20 13.22 -0.37
N LEU A 7 0.98 12.64 -0.25
CA LEU A 7 2.03 12.68 -1.26
C LEU A 7 2.20 11.28 -1.85
N THR A 8 2.28 11.22 -3.17
CA THR A 8 2.76 10.03 -3.88
C THR A 8 4.13 10.36 -4.45
N VAL A 9 5.13 9.56 -4.13
CA VAL A 9 6.50 9.77 -4.58
C VAL A 9 7.02 8.58 -5.36
N ILE A 10 7.78 8.83 -6.40
CA ILE A 10 8.49 7.81 -7.16
C ILE A 10 9.76 8.38 -7.77
N GLY A 11 10.84 7.60 -7.75
CA GLY A 11 12.11 7.94 -8.36
C GLY A 11 13.05 6.77 -8.49
N LYS A 12 14.22 7.02 -9.08
CA LYS A 12 15.29 6.04 -9.10
C LYS A 12 15.81 5.83 -7.68
N ASP A 13 15.90 4.57 -7.26
CA ASP A 13 16.38 4.25 -5.93
C ASP A 13 17.85 4.64 -5.74
N LYS A 14 18.10 5.34 -4.65
CA LYS A 14 19.43 5.73 -4.20
C LYS A 14 19.41 6.10 -2.72
N PRO A 15 20.54 6.05 -2.01
CA PRO A 15 20.60 6.54 -0.63
C PRO A 15 20.20 7.99 -0.49
N GLY A 16 19.51 8.34 0.60
CA GLY A 16 19.17 9.71 0.97
C GLY A 16 17.83 10.24 0.46
N LEU A 17 17.02 9.46 -0.25
CA LEU A 17 15.71 9.94 -0.73
C LEU A 17 14.74 10.25 0.43
N VAL A 18 14.66 9.39 1.43
CA VAL A 18 13.81 9.61 2.61
C VAL A 18 14.32 10.80 3.42
N GLU A 19 15.63 10.95 3.57
CA GLU A 19 16.24 12.09 4.24
C GLU A 19 15.90 13.40 3.52
N SER A 20 16.07 13.47 2.20
CA SER A 20 15.73 14.65 1.42
C SER A 20 14.26 15.04 1.55
N LEU A 21 13.37 14.06 1.50
CA LEU A 21 11.93 14.27 1.65
C LEU A 21 11.58 14.77 3.05
N SER A 22 12.15 14.15 4.10
CA SER A 22 11.90 14.55 5.48
C SER A 22 12.47 15.92 5.80
N GLN A 23 13.61 16.28 5.25
CA GLN A 23 14.23 17.58 5.42
C GLN A 23 13.34 18.69 4.86
N VAL A 24 12.83 18.54 3.64
CA VAL A 24 11.90 19.52 3.06
C VAL A 24 10.65 19.70 3.92
N ILE A 25 10.10 18.62 4.46
CA ILE A 25 8.93 18.68 5.34
C ILE A 25 9.24 19.50 6.59
N VAL A 26 10.35 19.22 7.26
CA VAL A 26 10.76 19.94 8.49
C VAL A 26 11.09 21.40 8.21
N GLU A 27 11.83 21.71 7.16
CA GLU A 27 12.22 23.08 6.81
C GLU A 27 11.02 23.98 6.49
N ASN A 28 9.90 23.38 6.07
CA ASN A 28 8.65 24.08 5.78
C ASN A 28 7.59 23.91 6.88
N SER A 29 8.02 23.70 8.10
CA SER A 29 7.13 23.57 9.27
C SER A 29 6.08 22.47 9.15
N GLY A 30 6.36 21.45 8.33
CA GLY A 30 5.51 20.29 8.19
C GLY A 30 5.82 19.19 9.18
N ASN A 31 4.92 18.25 9.30
CA ASN A 31 5.09 17.05 10.10
C ASN A 31 4.79 15.79 9.25
N TRP A 32 5.67 14.81 9.35
CA TRP A 32 5.49 13.49 8.76
C TRP A 32 4.65 12.63 9.69
N LEU A 33 3.46 12.22 9.28
CA LEU A 33 2.50 11.50 10.12
C LEU A 33 2.56 10.00 9.91
N GLU A 34 2.38 9.55 8.67
CA GLU A 34 2.41 8.13 8.32
C GLU A 34 2.85 7.92 6.88
N SER A 35 3.40 6.78 6.58
CA SER A 35 3.83 6.46 5.23
C SER A 35 3.94 4.97 4.98
N SER A 36 3.87 4.60 3.70
CA SER A 36 4.19 3.27 3.21
C SER A 36 5.05 3.43 1.96
N MET A 37 6.29 2.96 2.03
CA MET A 37 7.28 3.13 0.98
C MET A 37 8.01 1.84 0.73
N CYS A 38 8.41 1.61 -0.52
CA CYS A 38 9.14 0.42 -0.92
C CYS A 38 10.13 0.70 -2.05
N GLN A 39 11.07 -0.21 -2.19
CA GLN A 39 11.97 -0.29 -3.33
C GLN A 39 11.58 -1.51 -4.17
N LEU A 40 11.46 -1.33 -5.47
CA LEU A 40 11.14 -2.40 -6.40
C LEU A 40 11.77 -2.13 -7.76
N ALA A 41 12.47 -3.12 -8.31
CA ALA A 41 13.09 -3.05 -9.64
C ALA A 41 13.92 -1.78 -9.88
N GLY A 42 14.70 -1.35 -8.90
CA GLY A 42 15.53 -0.16 -8.98
C GLY A 42 14.79 1.18 -8.84
N LYS A 43 13.51 1.12 -8.50
CA LYS A 43 12.69 2.29 -8.19
C LYS A 43 12.37 2.33 -6.71
N PHE A 44 12.29 3.53 -6.18
CA PHE A 44 11.74 3.83 -4.86
C PHE A 44 10.41 4.54 -5.04
N ALA A 45 9.37 4.10 -4.35
CA ALA A 45 8.05 4.70 -4.44
C ALA A 45 7.27 4.57 -3.13
N GLY A 46 6.28 5.44 -2.94
CA GLY A 46 5.41 5.32 -1.79
C GLY A 46 4.37 6.41 -1.66
N ILE A 47 3.58 6.27 -0.61
CA ILE A 47 2.55 7.22 -0.18
C ILE A 47 2.91 7.72 1.21
N LEU A 48 2.78 9.02 1.42
CA LEU A 48 3.04 9.67 2.69
C LEU A 48 1.91 10.62 3.03
N ARG A 49 1.44 10.61 4.27
CA ARG A 49 0.57 11.64 4.82
C ARG A 49 1.37 12.56 5.74
N GLY A 50 1.27 13.83 5.45
CA GLY A 50 1.87 14.87 6.26
C GLY A 50 0.88 15.95 6.65
N SER A 51 1.27 16.81 7.53
CA SER A 51 0.50 17.99 7.92
C SER A 51 1.37 19.23 7.95
N GLY A 52 0.74 20.37 7.76
CA GLY A 52 1.34 21.68 7.92
C GLY A 52 0.29 22.67 8.40
N THR A 53 0.72 23.87 8.75
CA THR A 53 -0.24 24.95 9.01
C THR A 53 -0.76 25.50 7.68
N ASP A 54 -1.98 26.00 7.66
CA ASP A 54 -2.55 26.62 6.45
C ASP A 54 -1.62 27.70 5.87
N LYS A 55 -0.92 28.40 6.76
CA LYS A 55 0.01 29.47 6.41
C LYS A 55 1.26 28.96 5.69
N ASP A 56 1.76 27.79 6.09
CA ASP A 56 3.02 27.23 5.57
C ASP A 56 2.80 26.20 4.47
N THR A 57 1.56 25.84 4.18
CA THR A 57 1.21 24.79 3.22
C THR A 57 1.73 25.07 1.81
N GLU A 58 1.63 26.29 1.31
CA GLU A 58 2.13 26.62 -0.02
C GLU A 58 3.66 26.51 -0.09
N SER A 59 4.36 26.97 0.94
CA SER A 59 5.82 26.82 1.05
C SER A 59 6.23 25.35 1.09
N LEU A 60 5.48 24.52 1.80
CA LEU A 60 5.70 23.08 1.84
C LEU A 60 5.50 22.42 0.46
N ILE A 61 4.44 22.78 -0.23
CA ILE A 61 4.17 22.29 -1.60
C ILE A 61 5.29 22.71 -2.56
N ASP A 62 5.72 23.96 -2.51
CA ASP A 62 6.81 24.45 -3.35
C ASP A 62 8.13 23.74 -3.04
N GLY A 63 8.44 23.52 -1.77
CA GLY A 63 9.61 22.77 -1.34
C GLY A 63 9.60 21.32 -1.83
N LEU A 64 8.46 20.66 -1.75
CA LEU A 64 8.29 19.28 -2.24
C LEU A 64 8.43 19.21 -3.77
N ASN A 65 7.86 20.15 -4.50
CA ASN A 65 8.03 20.24 -5.96
C ASN A 65 9.49 20.51 -6.35
N GLY A 66 10.26 21.13 -5.48
CA GLY A 66 11.70 21.34 -5.65
C GLY A 66 12.53 20.05 -5.69
N LEU A 67 11.99 18.93 -5.24
CA LEU A 67 12.64 17.61 -5.31
C LEU A 67 12.52 16.94 -6.69
N SER A 68 11.96 17.60 -7.69
CA SER A 68 11.64 17.03 -9.02
C SER A 68 12.82 16.40 -9.77
N LYS A 69 14.05 16.77 -9.45
CA LYS A 69 15.26 16.13 -9.99
C LYS A 69 15.55 14.73 -9.43
N GLN A 70 15.03 14.43 -8.27
CA GLN A 70 15.24 13.18 -7.54
C GLN A 70 13.97 12.32 -7.49
N LEU A 71 12.83 12.94 -7.20
CA LEU A 71 11.54 12.30 -6.99
C LEU A 71 10.45 13.03 -7.78
N LYS A 72 9.64 12.27 -8.49
CA LYS A 72 8.36 12.77 -8.96
C LYS A 72 7.40 12.74 -7.78
N VAL A 73 6.84 13.88 -7.42
CA VAL A 73 5.92 14.05 -6.30
C VAL A 73 4.56 14.48 -6.82
N VAL A 74 3.51 13.77 -6.43
CA VAL A 74 2.12 14.20 -6.63
C VAL A 74 1.55 14.54 -5.27
N ILE A 75 0.97 15.71 -5.13
CA ILE A 75 0.50 16.26 -3.86
C ILE A 75 -1.00 16.49 -3.93
N GLU A 76 -1.71 15.95 -2.95
CA GLU A 76 -3.15 16.16 -2.80
C GLU A 76 -3.45 16.68 -1.39
N ARG A 77 -4.32 17.68 -1.30
CA ARG A 77 -4.88 18.13 -0.03
C ARG A 77 -6.02 17.20 0.34
N VAL A 78 -6.06 16.79 1.60
CA VAL A 78 -7.10 15.88 2.09
C VAL A 78 -7.84 16.52 3.25
N ASP A 79 -9.16 16.36 3.24
CA ASP A 79 -10.00 16.75 4.36
C ASP A 79 -9.93 15.67 5.45
N THR A 80 -9.87 16.10 6.70
CA THR A 80 -9.76 15.22 7.86
C THR A 80 -11.04 14.50 8.25
N LYS A 81 -12.08 14.60 7.45
CA LYS A 81 -13.30 13.82 7.65
C LYS A 81 -13.09 12.38 7.20
N ASP A 82 -12.08 11.72 7.77
CA ASP A 82 -12.04 10.27 7.72
C ASP A 82 -13.26 9.75 8.48
N SER A 83 -13.96 8.82 7.84
CA SER A 83 -15.08 8.13 8.44
C SER A 83 -14.67 7.58 9.81
N ASP A 84 -15.46 7.85 10.84
CA ASP A 84 -15.24 7.37 12.22
C ASP A 84 -15.32 5.83 12.34
N GLU A 85 -15.54 5.14 11.24
CA GLU A 85 -15.55 3.68 11.19
C GLU A 85 -14.11 3.17 10.98
N ILE A 86 -13.56 2.61 12.04
CA ILE A 86 -12.30 1.84 11.93
C ILE A 86 -12.68 0.48 11.34
N PRO A 87 -12.31 0.19 10.08
CA PRO A 87 -12.61 -1.10 9.50
C PRO A 87 -11.85 -2.21 10.22
N SER A 88 -12.47 -3.37 10.37
CA SER A 88 -11.75 -4.56 10.81
C SER A 88 -10.70 -4.93 9.78
N THR A 89 -9.47 -5.13 10.22
CA THR A 89 -8.35 -5.52 9.37
C THR A 89 -7.93 -6.96 9.63
N VAL A 90 -7.60 -7.67 8.57
CA VAL A 90 -7.06 -9.02 8.62
C VAL A 90 -5.85 -9.14 7.71
N LYS A 91 -4.91 -9.98 8.08
CA LYS A 91 -3.77 -10.34 7.24
C LYS A 91 -4.11 -11.57 6.42
N LEU A 92 -3.82 -11.48 5.13
CA LEU A 92 -3.98 -12.56 4.17
C LEU A 92 -2.63 -12.98 3.64
N ASN A 93 -2.35 -14.28 3.69
CA ASN A 93 -1.20 -14.89 3.01
C ASN A 93 -1.69 -15.91 2.01
N LEU A 94 -1.20 -15.82 0.78
CA LEU A 94 -1.53 -16.70 -0.33
C LEU A 94 -0.25 -17.31 -0.91
N VAL A 95 -0.29 -18.59 -1.23
CA VAL A 95 0.74 -19.27 -2.03
C VAL A 95 0.06 -20.20 -3.02
N GLY A 96 0.45 -20.13 -4.28
CA GLY A 96 -0.04 -21.03 -5.33
C GLY A 96 0.88 -21.01 -6.54
N ASN A 97 0.58 -21.83 -7.55
CA ASN A 97 1.33 -21.80 -8.79
C ASN A 97 1.06 -20.49 -9.53
N ASP A 98 2.12 -19.87 -10.03
CA ASP A 98 1.98 -18.67 -10.83
C ASP A 98 1.29 -18.96 -12.15
N ARG A 99 0.36 -18.09 -12.50
CA ARG A 99 -0.33 -18.10 -13.79
C ARG A 99 -0.87 -16.71 -14.15
N PRO A 100 -0.97 -16.41 -15.45
CA PRO A 100 -1.59 -15.15 -15.86
C PRO A 100 -2.99 -15.00 -15.29
N GLY A 101 -3.29 -13.83 -14.74
CA GLY A 101 -4.61 -13.50 -14.22
C GLY A 101 -4.90 -13.90 -12.76
N ILE A 102 -3.95 -14.50 -12.04
CA ILE A 102 -4.17 -14.92 -10.64
C ILE A 102 -4.57 -13.74 -9.74
N ILE A 103 -3.93 -12.59 -9.86
CA ILE A 103 -4.27 -11.39 -9.09
C ILE A 103 -5.68 -10.90 -9.42
N ARG A 104 -6.06 -10.93 -10.68
CA ARG A 104 -7.41 -10.52 -11.09
C ARG A 104 -8.49 -11.40 -10.46
N GLU A 105 -8.28 -12.69 -10.44
CA GLU A 105 -9.23 -13.65 -9.86
C GLU A 105 -9.35 -13.47 -8.34
N ILE A 106 -8.22 -13.33 -7.65
CA ILE A 106 -8.19 -13.06 -6.21
C ILE A 106 -8.91 -11.75 -5.90
N SER A 107 -8.58 -10.68 -6.62
CA SER A 107 -9.20 -9.37 -6.43
C SER A 107 -10.71 -9.40 -6.68
N HIS A 108 -11.14 -10.14 -7.68
CA HIS A 108 -12.57 -10.32 -7.97
C HIS A 108 -13.29 -11.05 -6.84
N GLY A 109 -12.68 -12.11 -6.30
CA GLY A 109 -13.20 -12.84 -5.14
C GLY A 109 -13.35 -11.93 -3.90
N LEU A 110 -12.36 -11.10 -3.64
CA LEU A 110 -12.41 -10.12 -2.54
C LEU A 110 -13.50 -9.07 -2.74
N THR A 111 -13.61 -8.52 -3.94
CA THR A 111 -14.60 -7.50 -4.29
C THR A 111 -16.04 -8.01 -4.13
N LYS A 112 -16.31 -9.25 -4.52
CA LYS A 112 -17.62 -9.89 -4.32
C LYS A 112 -18.07 -9.92 -2.86
N MET A 113 -17.13 -9.96 -1.94
CA MET A 113 -17.39 -10.00 -0.50
C MET A 113 -17.24 -8.63 0.16
N ALA A 114 -17.17 -7.56 -0.63
CA ALA A 114 -16.97 -6.18 -0.18
C ALA A 114 -15.68 -6.00 0.67
N VAL A 115 -14.66 -6.78 0.39
CA VAL A 115 -13.36 -6.71 1.05
C VAL A 115 -12.45 -5.75 0.26
N ASN A 116 -11.90 -4.76 0.95
CA ASN A 116 -10.95 -3.82 0.39
C ASN A 116 -9.51 -4.25 0.69
N VAL A 117 -8.61 -4.05 -0.27
CA VAL A 117 -7.18 -4.30 -0.11
C VAL A 117 -6.50 -2.99 0.29
N ALA A 118 -6.05 -2.90 1.55
CA ALA A 118 -5.33 -1.73 2.07
C ALA A 118 -3.84 -1.77 1.70
N GLN A 119 -3.23 -2.93 1.73
CA GLN A 119 -1.85 -3.16 1.32
C GLN A 119 -1.74 -4.49 0.58
N LEU A 120 -0.87 -4.55 -0.41
CA LEU A 120 -0.60 -5.76 -1.17
C LEU A 120 0.89 -5.84 -1.52
N THR A 121 1.51 -6.95 -1.17
CA THR A 121 2.87 -7.30 -1.58
C THR A 121 2.82 -8.66 -2.27
N THR A 122 3.36 -8.74 -3.48
CA THR A 122 3.38 -9.97 -4.27
C THR A 122 4.77 -10.25 -4.79
N GLU A 123 5.10 -11.52 -4.93
CA GLU A 123 6.33 -11.97 -5.58
C GLU A 123 6.13 -13.31 -6.29
N CYS A 124 6.94 -13.54 -7.30
CA CYS A 124 7.06 -14.85 -7.93
C CYS A 124 8.43 -15.43 -7.61
N VAL A 125 8.45 -16.63 -7.08
CA VAL A 125 9.69 -17.33 -6.69
C VAL A 125 9.74 -18.70 -7.34
N SER A 126 10.94 -19.17 -7.68
CA SER A 126 11.12 -20.53 -8.19
C SER A 126 10.88 -21.55 -7.08
N ALA A 127 10.06 -22.56 -7.35
CA ALA A 127 9.90 -23.67 -6.43
C ALA A 127 11.18 -24.52 -6.40
N PRO A 128 11.74 -24.86 -5.22
CA PRO A 128 13.07 -25.46 -5.10
C PRO A 128 13.27 -26.80 -5.80
N MET A 129 12.20 -27.57 -6.07
CA MET A 129 12.31 -28.94 -6.57
C MET A 129 11.44 -29.28 -7.79
N ALA A 130 10.54 -28.40 -8.21
CA ALA A 130 9.55 -28.71 -9.23
C ALA A 130 9.75 -27.97 -10.57
N GLY A 131 10.69 -27.01 -10.64
CA GLY A 131 10.86 -26.16 -11.84
C GLY A 131 9.70 -25.19 -12.11
N ASP A 132 8.68 -25.20 -11.28
CA ASP A 132 7.53 -24.33 -11.37
C ASP A 132 7.80 -23.00 -10.63
N THR A 133 7.09 -21.96 -11.04
CA THR A 133 7.11 -20.67 -10.35
C THR A 133 5.95 -20.60 -9.38
N LEU A 134 6.25 -20.23 -8.13
CA LEU A 134 5.26 -19.98 -7.10
C LEU A 134 4.91 -18.49 -7.05
N PHE A 135 3.65 -18.20 -6.98
CA PHE A 135 3.10 -16.90 -6.66
C PHE A 135 2.85 -16.81 -5.16
N LYS A 136 3.35 -15.74 -4.55
CA LYS A 136 3.10 -15.43 -3.14
C LYS A 136 2.49 -14.05 -3.02
N ALA A 137 1.50 -13.90 -2.16
CA ALA A 137 0.90 -12.62 -1.85
C ALA A 137 0.70 -12.46 -0.35
N GLU A 138 1.04 -11.31 0.15
CA GLU A 138 0.71 -10.84 1.50
C GLU A 138 -0.15 -9.59 1.37
N ALA A 139 -1.28 -9.57 2.03
CA ALA A 139 -2.20 -8.45 1.98
C ALA A 139 -2.73 -8.07 3.36
N LEU A 140 -2.93 -6.78 3.55
CA LEU A 140 -3.75 -6.26 4.64
C LEU A 140 -5.12 -5.93 4.05
N LEU A 141 -6.15 -6.61 4.55
CA LEU A 141 -7.52 -6.48 4.07
C LEU A 141 -8.37 -5.73 5.07
N GLN A 142 -9.22 -4.85 4.56
CA GLN A 142 -10.30 -4.24 5.32
C GLN A 142 -11.58 -5.00 5.03
N VAL A 143 -12.14 -5.63 6.05
CA VAL A 143 -13.31 -6.50 5.93
C VAL A 143 -14.55 -5.84 6.53
N PRO A 144 -15.74 -6.02 5.91
CA PRO A 144 -16.97 -5.52 6.47
C PRO A 144 -17.29 -6.22 7.80
N GLN A 145 -18.01 -5.53 8.68
CA GLN A 145 -18.49 -6.10 9.93
C GLN A 145 -19.34 -7.34 9.66
N GLY A 146 -19.13 -8.39 10.46
CA GLY A 146 -19.89 -9.62 10.36
C GLY A 146 -19.48 -10.56 9.22
N LEU A 147 -18.41 -10.24 8.47
CA LEU A 147 -17.90 -11.15 7.46
C LEU A 147 -17.33 -12.41 8.13
N ASN A 148 -17.77 -13.56 7.65
CA ASN A 148 -17.24 -14.85 8.08
C ASN A 148 -15.89 -15.11 7.37
N LEU A 149 -14.81 -15.12 8.14
CA LEU A 149 -13.45 -15.32 7.60
C LEU A 149 -13.23 -16.71 7.03
N GLU A 150 -13.87 -17.74 7.58
CA GLU A 150 -13.82 -19.10 7.03
C GLU A 150 -14.50 -19.18 5.66
N ARG A 151 -15.56 -18.41 5.45
CA ARG A 151 -16.21 -18.29 4.16
C ARG A 151 -15.27 -17.59 3.16
N LEU A 152 -14.65 -16.49 3.56
CA LEU A 152 -13.67 -15.77 2.75
C LEU A 152 -12.54 -16.71 2.31
N LYS A 153 -11.97 -17.45 3.24
CA LYS A 153 -10.92 -18.43 2.97
C LYS A 153 -11.35 -19.45 1.94
N ARG A 154 -12.52 -20.05 2.12
CA ARG A 154 -13.06 -21.06 1.18
C ARG A 154 -13.30 -20.49 -0.21
N GLU A 155 -13.86 -19.30 -0.33
CA GLU A 155 -14.09 -18.64 -1.62
C GLU A 155 -12.77 -18.39 -2.37
N LEU A 156 -11.72 -18.01 -1.66
CA LEU A 156 -10.40 -17.82 -2.26
C LEU A 156 -9.75 -19.16 -2.65
N GLU A 157 -9.83 -20.18 -1.81
CA GLU A 157 -9.29 -21.52 -2.10
C GLU A 157 -9.98 -22.20 -3.29
N GLN A 158 -11.24 -21.86 -3.57
CA GLN A 158 -11.96 -22.37 -4.74
C GLN A 158 -11.48 -21.79 -6.08
N LEU A 159 -10.67 -20.73 -6.07
CA LEU A 159 -10.14 -20.12 -7.28
C LEU A 159 -9.11 -21.01 -8.01
N ALA A 160 -8.40 -21.83 -7.25
CA ALA A 160 -7.44 -22.80 -7.77
C ALA A 160 -7.22 -23.93 -6.76
N ASP A 161 -7.07 -25.16 -7.24
CA ASP A 161 -6.89 -26.36 -6.41
C ASP A 161 -5.58 -26.35 -5.60
N ASP A 162 -4.59 -25.60 -6.07
CA ASP A 162 -3.26 -25.48 -5.46
C ASP A 162 -3.06 -24.25 -4.59
N LEU A 163 -4.10 -23.42 -4.45
CA LEU A 163 -4.01 -22.18 -3.68
C LEU A 163 -4.13 -22.45 -2.18
N ILE A 164 -3.09 -22.10 -1.45
CA ILE A 164 -3.04 -22.17 0.01
C ILE A 164 -3.35 -20.77 0.56
N VAL A 165 -4.37 -20.68 1.39
CA VAL A 165 -4.85 -19.42 1.96
C VAL A 165 -4.77 -19.45 3.48
N GLU A 166 -4.11 -18.44 4.05
CA GLU A 166 -4.09 -18.21 5.50
C GLU A 166 -4.64 -16.82 5.80
N ILE A 167 -5.57 -16.74 6.73
CA ILE A 167 -6.15 -15.48 7.19
C ILE A 167 -5.95 -15.38 8.70
N GLN A 168 -5.39 -14.26 9.13
CA GLN A 168 -5.13 -13.97 10.55
C GLN A 168 -5.73 -12.61 10.91
N LEU A 169 -6.25 -12.50 12.11
CA LEU A 169 -6.62 -11.19 12.68
C LEU A 169 -5.37 -10.34 12.83
N ASP A 170 -5.49 -9.08 12.45
CA ASP A 170 -4.41 -8.11 12.60
C ASP A 170 -4.37 -7.56 14.04
#